data_91f22d3e6a5dcb7c71c216cf8056aaa8
#
_entry.id   91f22d3e6a5dcb7c71c216cf8056aaa8
#
_cell.length_a   1.000
_cell.length_b   1.000
_cell.length_c   1.000
_cell.angle_alpha   90.00
_cell.angle_beta   90.00
_cell.angle_gamma   90.00
#
_symmetry.space_group_name_H-M   'P 1'
#
loop_
_entity.id
_entity.type
_entity.pdbx_description
1 polymer ?
#
loop_
_entity_poly.entity_id
_entity_poly.type
_entity_poly.pdbx_seq_one_letter_code
_entity_poly.pdbx_strand_id
1 'polypeptide(L)'
;MTNALRQNFFRAGHAHAGVLTILSLLCQIFVDAARLAPALVWLVRLGAPLGILMSAGFFFSMGPRTATEPGGAIVLIYAGAILLAASVLSLGVGLLRAR
;
A
#
# COMPACT_ATOMS: atom_id res chain seq x y z
N MET A 1 20.45 14.09 3.18
CA MET A 1 20.47 13.26 4.41
C MET A 1 21.76 12.46 4.46
N THR A 2 22.39 12.41 5.62
CA THR A 2 23.62 11.63 5.81
C THR A 2 23.36 10.22 6.35
N ASN A 3 22.20 9.99 6.95
CA ASN A 3 21.83 8.70 7.54
C ASN A 3 21.23 7.80 6.45
N ALA A 4 21.87 6.64 6.21
CA ALA A 4 21.46 5.71 5.16
C ALA A 4 20.04 5.16 5.37
N LEU A 5 19.65 4.87 6.62
CA LEU A 5 18.30 4.40 6.94
C LEU A 5 17.26 5.43 6.51
N ARG A 6 17.48 6.70 6.87
CA ARG A 6 16.57 7.78 6.53
C ARG A 6 16.48 8.00 5.02
N GLN A 7 17.62 7.97 4.33
CA GLN A 7 17.64 8.10 2.86
C GLN A 7 16.85 6.98 2.20
N ASN A 8 17.08 5.76 2.61
CA ASN A 8 16.41 4.60 2.01
C ASN A 8 14.91 4.63 2.27
N PHE A 9 14.50 4.96 3.49
CA PHE A 9 13.08 5.02 3.84
C PHE A 9 12.37 6.20 3.18
N PHE A 10 13.06 7.34 3.04
CA PHE A 10 12.52 8.49 2.32
C PHE A 10 12.26 8.15 0.85
N ARG A 11 13.24 7.51 0.20
CA ARG A 11 13.10 7.08 -1.20
C ARG A 11 11.99 6.04 -1.35
N ALA A 12 11.93 5.07 -0.45
CA ALA A 12 10.88 4.05 -0.47
C ALA A 12 9.51 4.67 -0.27
N GLY A 13 9.38 5.61 0.67
CA GLY A 13 8.11 6.30 0.91
C GLY A 13 7.63 7.07 -0.31
N HIS A 14 8.52 7.80 -0.96
CA HIS A 14 8.19 8.54 -2.19
C HIS A 14 7.80 7.61 -3.33
N ALA A 15 8.58 6.56 -3.55
CA ALA A 15 8.31 5.61 -4.63
C ALA A 15 6.96 4.91 -4.42
N HIS A 16 6.69 4.46 -3.19
CA HIS A 16 5.42 3.81 -2.89
C HIS A 16 4.25 4.77 -3.00
N ALA A 17 4.41 6.04 -2.57
CA ALA A 17 3.34 7.02 -2.68
C ALA A 17 2.88 7.19 -4.13
N GLY A 18 3.82 7.33 -5.06
CA GLY A 18 3.49 7.46 -6.48
C GLY A 18 2.87 6.20 -7.08
N VAL A 19 3.55 5.07 -6.91
CA VAL A 19 3.12 3.80 -7.51
C VAL A 19 1.80 3.34 -6.90
N LEU A 20 1.63 3.43 -5.58
CA LEU A 20 0.41 2.96 -4.92
C LEU A 20 -0.79 3.85 -5.21
N THR A 21 -0.58 5.14 -5.42
CA THR A 21 -1.66 6.04 -5.84
C THR A 21 -2.18 5.61 -7.21
N ILE A 22 -1.29 5.36 -8.16
CA ILE A 22 -1.66 4.90 -9.50
C ILE A 22 -2.35 3.55 -9.41
N LEU A 23 -1.80 2.62 -8.65
CA LEU A 23 -2.38 1.28 -8.48
C LEU A 23 -3.77 1.35 -7.86
N SER A 24 -3.96 2.22 -6.86
CA SER A 24 -5.27 2.43 -6.23
C SER A 24 -6.30 2.93 -7.24
N LEU A 25 -5.92 3.88 -8.09
CA LEU A 25 -6.82 4.39 -9.13
C LEU A 25 -7.20 3.29 -10.11
N LEU A 26 -6.24 2.46 -10.52
CA LEU A 26 -6.53 1.33 -11.39
C LEU A 26 -7.50 0.34 -10.74
N CYS A 27 -7.33 0.07 -9.45
CA CYS A 27 -8.25 -0.80 -8.72
C CYS A 27 -9.67 -0.23 -8.72
N GLN A 28 -9.83 1.10 -8.54
CA GLN A 28 -11.15 1.73 -8.55
C GLN A 28 -11.81 1.59 -9.93
N ILE A 29 -11.04 1.69 -11.00
CA ILE A 29 -11.55 1.55 -12.35
C ILE A 29 -12.00 0.12 -12.63
N PHE A 30 -11.21 -0.86 -12.24
CA PHE A 30 -11.46 -2.25 -12.59
C PHE A 30 -12.41 -2.98 -11.66
N VAL A 31 -12.63 -2.48 -10.44
CA VAL A 31 -13.45 -3.20 -9.45
C VAL A 31 -14.89 -3.37 -9.93
N ASP A 32 -15.41 -2.44 -10.70
CA ASP A 32 -16.77 -2.53 -11.23
C ASP A 32 -16.91 -3.61 -12.29
N ALA A 33 -15.82 -3.95 -12.98
CA ALA A 33 -15.80 -5.03 -13.97
C ALA A 33 -15.57 -6.40 -13.35
N ALA A 34 -15.18 -6.46 -12.08
CA ALA A 34 -14.88 -7.71 -11.39
C ALA A 34 -16.14 -8.37 -10.84
N ARG A 35 -16.11 -9.68 -10.78
CA ARG A 35 -17.21 -10.46 -10.19
C ARG A 35 -16.83 -10.79 -8.76
N LEU A 36 -17.29 -9.97 -7.82
CA LEU A 36 -16.96 -10.08 -6.40
C LEU A 36 -18.20 -9.91 -5.53
N ALA A 37 -18.20 -10.57 -4.39
CA ALA A 37 -19.18 -10.31 -3.34
C ALA A 37 -19.07 -8.87 -2.85
N PRO A 38 -20.17 -8.24 -2.39
CA PRO A 38 -20.14 -6.83 -1.96
C PRO A 38 -19.05 -6.52 -0.93
N ALA A 39 -18.80 -7.46 0.01
CA ALA A 39 -17.75 -7.27 1.01
C ALA A 39 -16.36 -7.15 0.37
N LEU A 40 -16.10 -7.92 -0.69
CA LEU A 40 -14.82 -7.87 -1.40
C LEU A 40 -14.71 -6.63 -2.26
N VAL A 41 -15.81 -6.14 -2.82
CA VAL A 41 -15.81 -4.86 -3.55
C VAL A 41 -15.37 -3.75 -2.60
N TRP A 42 -15.93 -3.68 -1.41
CA TRP A 42 -15.54 -2.68 -0.43
C TRP A 42 -14.10 -2.87 0.05
N LEU A 43 -13.63 -4.11 0.17
CA LEU A 43 -12.22 -4.36 0.47
C LEU A 43 -11.31 -3.70 -0.57
N VAL A 44 -11.61 -3.86 -1.86
CA VAL A 44 -10.81 -3.26 -2.93
C VAL A 44 -10.92 -1.73 -2.90
N ARG A 45 -12.14 -1.20 -2.77
CA ARG A 45 -12.35 0.25 -2.79
C ARG A 45 -11.66 0.98 -1.63
N LEU A 46 -11.66 0.39 -0.45
CA LEU A 46 -11.07 0.98 0.74
C LEU A 46 -9.64 0.47 0.98
N GLY A 47 -9.41 -0.82 0.76
CA GLY A 47 -8.12 -1.45 1.06
C GLY A 47 -7.01 -1.00 0.13
N ALA A 48 -7.30 -0.84 -1.17
CA ALA A 48 -6.26 -0.41 -2.11
C ALA A 48 -5.74 1.01 -1.78
N PRO A 49 -6.61 2.03 -1.55
CA PRO A 49 -6.12 3.33 -1.09
C PRO A 49 -5.39 3.28 0.25
N LEU A 50 -5.86 2.45 1.19
CA LEU A 50 -5.22 2.29 2.50
C LEU A 50 -3.84 1.64 2.39
N GLY A 51 -3.52 1.02 1.26
CA GLY A 51 -2.17 0.54 0.99
C GLY A 51 -1.12 1.65 1.08
N ILE A 52 -1.53 2.92 0.95
CA ILE A 52 -0.63 4.05 1.13
C ILE A 52 -0.02 4.11 2.54
N LEU A 53 -0.57 3.34 3.49
CA LEU A 53 0.04 3.18 4.81
C LEU A 53 1.47 2.68 4.72
N MET A 54 1.84 1.97 3.64
CA MET A 54 3.22 1.57 3.40
C MET A 54 4.12 2.80 3.29
N SER A 55 3.71 3.81 2.52
CA SER A 55 4.47 5.06 2.38
C SER A 55 4.56 5.78 3.72
N ALA A 56 3.44 5.90 4.44
CA ALA A 56 3.43 6.50 5.76
C ALA A 56 4.34 5.73 6.72
N GLY A 57 4.33 4.41 6.65
CA GLY A 57 5.19 3.56 7.44
C GLY A 57 6.67 3.84 7.19
N PHE A 58 7.06 3.97 5.92
CA PHE A 58 8.44 4.32 5.57
C PHE A 58 8.84 5.68 6.13
N PHE A 59 7.99 6.70 5.97
CA PHE A 59 8.30 8.04 6.47
C PHE A 59 8.38 8.08 7.99
N PHE A 60 7.39 7.50 8.67
CA PHE A 60 7.34 7.54 10.14
C PHE A 60 8.36 6.61 10.80
N SER A 61 8.83 5.59 10.09
CA SER A 61 9.84 4.65 10.61
C SER A 61 11.25 5.18 10.48
N MET A 62 11.45 6.34 9.85
CA MET A 62 12.78 6.92 9.73
C MET A 62 13.41 7.27 11.09
N GLY A 63 12.59 7.61 12.10
CA GLY A 63 13.06 7.95 13.42
C GLY A 63 13.88 9.25 13.45
N PRO A 64 14.65 9.50 14.51
CA PRO A 64 15.53 10.67 14.58
C PRO A 64 16.69 10.54 13.59
N ARG A 65 17.38 11.67 13.33
CA ARG A 65 18.47 11.72 12.36
C ARG A 65 19.60 10.73 12.65
N THR A 66 19.76 10.34 13.89
CA THR A 66 20.79 9.40 14.34
C THR A 66 20.31 7.95 14.35
N ALA A 67 19.06 7.69 14.01
CA ALA A 67 18.49 6.35 14.02
C ALA A 67 19.19 5.45 12.99
N THR A 68 19.51 4.23 13.40
CA THR A 68 20.06 3.18 12.54
C THR A 68 19.11 2.01 12.37
N GLU A 69 18.02 2.00 13.13
CA GLU A 69 16.99 0.97 13.09
C GLU A 69 15.63 1.60 12.81
N PRO A 70 14.73 0.87 12.13
CA PRO A 70 13.36 1.38 11.87
C PRO A 70 12.61 1.63 13.18
N GLY A 71 11.78 2.67 13.17
CA GLY A 71 10.90 2.96 14.30
C GLY A 71 9.72 2.01 14.39
N GLY A 72 8.94 2.12 15.47
CA GLY A 72 7.76 1.27 15.69
C GLY A 72 6.68 1.43 14.62
N ALA A 73 6.67 2.56 13.92
CA ALA A 73 5.71 2.81 12.84
C ALA A 73 5.91 1.87 11.64
N ILE A 74 6.95 1.03 11.64
CA ILE A 74 7.17 0.04 10.59
C ILE A 74 5.98 -0.94 10.48
N VAL A 75 5.20 -1.10 11.53
CA VAL A 75 3.97 -1.90 11.49
C VAL A 75 3.00 -1.39 10.42
N LEU A 76 3.02 -0.10 10.11
CA LEU A 76 2.19 0.48 9.06
C LEU A 76 2.56 -0.06 7.68
N ILE A 77 3.84 -0.37 7.45
CA ILE A 77 4.30 -0.98 6.20
C ILE A 77 3.63 -2.35 6.04
N TYR A 78 3.64 -3.15 7.09
CA TYR A 78 3.03 -4.48 7.06
C TYR A 78 1.51 -4.39 6.91
N ALA A 79 0.86 -3.49 7.65
CA ALA A 79 -0.58 -3.31 7.55
C ALA A 79 -0.99 -2.88 6.14
N GLY A 80 -0.27 -1.91 5.56
CA GLY A 80 -0.52 -1.46 4.20
C GLY A 80 -0.28 -2.56 3.18
N ALA A 81 0.79 -3.34 3.35
CA ALA A 81 1.11 -4.44 2.45
C ALA A 81 0.02 -5.53 2.46
N ILE A 82 -0.48 -5.88 3.64
CA ILE A 82 -1.54 -6.89 3.77
C ILE A 82 -2.83 -6.39 3.11
N LEU A 83 -3.23 -5.14 3.39
CA LEU A 83 -4.43 -4.57 2.79
C LEU A 83 -4.31 -4.49 1.28
N LEU A 84 -3.17 -4.05 0.78
CA LEU A 84 -2.93 -3.96 -0.66
C LEU A 84 -2.95 -5.33 -1.32
N ALA A 85 -2.26 -6.30 -0.73
CA ALA A 85 -2.22 -7.67 -1.27
C ALA A 85 -3.61 -8.29 -1.31
N ALA A 86 -4.39 -8.16 -0.23
CA ALA A 86 -5.75 -8.68 -0.17
C ALA A 86 -6.63 -8.00 -1.24
N SER A 87 -6.50 -6.67 -1.42
CA SER A 87 -7.28 -5.92 -2.40
C SER A 87 -6.94 -6.33 -3.82
N VAL A 88 -5.65 -6.40 -4.16
CA VAL A 88 -5.20 -6.72 -5.53
C VAL A 88 -5.51 -8.17 -5.88
N LEU A 89 -5.28 -9.11 -4.96
CA LEU A 89 -5.59 -10.51 -5.19
C LEU A 89 -7.09 -10.74 -5.37
N SER A 90 -7.91 -10.10 -4.53
CA SER A 90 -9.37 -10.20 -4.65
C SER A 90 -9.83 -9.64 -5.99
N LEU A 91 -9.31 -8.48 -6.39
CA LEU A 91 -9.65 -7.87 -7.66
C LEU A 91 -9.25 -8.77 -8.84
N GLY A 92 -8.03 -9.32 -8.80
CA GLY A 92 -7.53 -10.19 -9.86
C GLY A 92 -8.41 -11.43 -10.03
N VAL A 93 -8.75 -12.10 -8.93
CA VAL A 93 -9.65 -13.26 -8.96
C VAL A 93 -11.01 -12.87 -9.51
N GLY A 94 -11.56 -11.73 -9.05
CA GLY A 94 -12.86 -11.25 -9.51
C GLY A 94 -12.88 -10.93 -11.00
N LEU A 95 -11.81 -10.37 -11.54
CA LEU A 95 -11.69 -10.11 -12.97
C LEU A 95 -11.60 -11.41 -13.78
N LEU A 96 -10.87 -12.40 -13.29
CA LEU A 96 -10.81 -13.70 -13.94
C LEU A 96 -12.16 -14.40 -13.97
N ARG A 97 -12.95 -14.25 -12.90
CA ARG A 97 -14.29 -14.84 -12.82
C ARG A 97 -15.31 -14.14 -13.71
N ALA A 98 -15.02 -12.91 -14.10
CA ALA A 98 -15.89 -12.10 -14.96
C ALA A 98 -15.70 -12.40 -16.45
N ARG A 99 -14.73 -13.24 -16.81
CA ARG A 99 -14.45 -13.60 -18.21
C ARG A 99 -15.54 -14.46 -18.80
#